data_38f2005f6316ba81a025cd608cdb4bc4
#
_entry.id   38f2005f6316ba81a025cd608cdb4bc4
#
_cell.length_a   1.000
_cell.length_b   1.000
_cell.length_c   1.000
_cell.angle_alpha   90.00
_cell.angle_beta   90.00
_cell.angle_gamma   90.00
#
_symmetry.space_group_name_H-M   'P 1'
#
loop_
_entity.id
_entity.type
_entity.pdbx_description
1 polymer ?
#
loop_
_entity_poly.entity_id
_entity_poly.type
_entity_poly.pdbx_seq_one_letter_code
_entity_poly.pdbx_strand_id
1 'polypeptide(L)'
;MRVQQLAQQQNVNANTIRHYVRIGLLSPQKDSSGYHNFGQSEQKRLAFILQARDLGFTLDDIQQILLLAGQGESPCPTVRQLIEPRLDDARAKLAAMQHLVERMEAAVQQWQQQPDCHPCGDHICHLIEGVHQPDDSCAAAEPRPVSATANNANAAMVANTPVPQGDRQQETSHELS
;
A
#
# COMPACT_ATOMS: atom_id res chain seq x y z
N MET A 1 18.77 -13.20 19.07
CA MET A 1 17.54 -13.54 18.32
C MET A 1 17.85 -13.64 16.83
N ARG A 2 17.27 -14.59 16.12
CA ARG A 2 17.44 -14.75 14.66
C ARG A 2 16.51 -13.79 13.88
N VAL A 3 16.86 -13.52 12.62
CA VAL A 3 16.10 -12.60 11.76
C VAL A 3 14.63 -12.95 11.63
N GLN A 4 14.29 -14.25 11.52
CA GLN A 4 12.90 -14.71 11.40
C GLN A 4 12.08 -14.41 12.68
N GLN A 5 12.67 -14.67 13.85
CA GLN A 5 12.03 -14.38 15.14
C GLN A 5 11.79 -12.88 15.32
N LEU A 6 12.80 -12.06 14.96
CA LEU A 6 12.70 -10.62 15.03
C LEU A 6 11.64 -10.08 14.07
N ALA A 7 11.57 -10.63 12.86
CA ALA A 7 10.57 -10.28 11.85
C ALA A 7 9.14 -10.56 12.34
N GLN A 8 8.91 -11.71 12.95
CA GLN A 8 7.63 -12.08 13.55
C GLN A 8 7.27 -11.16 14.72
N GLN A 9 8.22 -10.90 15.63
CA GLN A 9 8.01 -10.05 16.80
C GLN A 9 7.64 -8.60 16.41
N GLN A 10 8.25 -8.06 15.38
CA GLN A 10 8.07 -6.69 14.92
C GLN A 10 7.03 -6.58 13.79
N ASN A 11 6.38 -7.67 13.42
CA ASN A 11 5.40 -7.75 12.33
C ASN A 11 5.91 -7.17 11.00
N VAL A 12 7.15 -7.48 10.63
CA VAL A 12 7.79 -7.02 9.39
C VAL A 12 8.35 -8.19 8.59
N ASN A 13 8.56 -7.97 7.29
CA ASN A 13 9.18 -8.98 6.45
C ASN A 13 10.66 -9.14 6.81
N ALA A 14 11.14 -10.39 6.92
CA ALA A 14 12.53 -10.72 7.17
C ALA A 14 13.50 -10.11 6.12
N ASN A 15 13.03 -9.92 4.87
CA ASN A 15 13.82 -9.27 3.83
C ASN A 15 14.01 -7.77 4.10
N THR A 16 13.05 -7.11 4.72
CA THR A 16 13.19 -5.72 5.18
C THR A 16 14.31 -5.60 6.21
N ILE A 17 14.37 -6.51 7.20
CA ILE A 17 15.44 -6.52 8.19
C ILE A 17 16.80 -6.77 7.52
N ARG A 18 16.88 -7.72 6.59
CA ARG A 18 18.13 -7.99 5.83
C ARG A 18 18.54 -6.77 5.00
N HIS A 19 17.58 -6.05 4.43
CA HIS A 19 17.85 -4.81 3.72
C HIS A 19 18.44 -3.74 4.66
N TYR A 20 17.88 -3.56 5.86
CA TYR A 20 18.40 -2.61 6.86
C TYR A 20 19.81 -2.98 7.34
N VAL A 21 20.13 -4.28 7.44
CA VAL A 21 21.50 -4.72 7.71
C VAL A 21 22.42 -4.37 6.54
N ARG A 22 22.02 -4.61 5.31
CA ARG A 22 22.83 -4.33 4.11
C ARG A 22 23.16 -2.85 3.94
N ILE A 23 22.24 -1.95 4.26
CA ILE A 23 22.45 -0.49 4.16
C ILE A 23 23.05 0.11 5.44
N GLY A 24 23.39 -0.70 6.45
CA GLY A 24 24.07 -0.26 7.68
C GLY A 24 23.17 0.39 8.73
N LEU A 25 21.84 0.35 8.56
CA LEU A 25 20.91 0.81 9.60
C LEU A 25 20.87 -0.12 10.81
N LEU A 26 21.14 -1.41 10.64
CA LEU A 26 21.29 -2.40 11.69
C LEU A 26 22.68 -3.05 11.59
N SER A 27 23.31 -3.30 12.73
CA SER A 27 24.66 -3.90 12.80
C SER A 27 24.68 -5.11 13.74
N PRO A 28 23.93 -6.18 13.41
CA PRO A 28 23.86 -7.36 14.26
C PRO A 28 25.21 -8.08 14.30
N GLN A 29 25.54 -8.64 15.44
CA GLN A 29 26.72 -9.49 15.58
C GLN A 29 26.49 -10.81 14.86
N LYS A 30 27.58 -11.39 14.30
CA LYS A 30 27.57 -12.75 13.78
C LYS A 30 27.94 -13.73 14.89
N ASP A 31 27.23 -14.83 14.95
CA ASP A 31 27.62 -15.96 15.83
C ASP A 31 28.74 -16.80 15.23
N SER A 32 29.18 -17.81 15.97
CA SER A 32 30.22 -18.76 15.54
C SER A 32 29.90 -19.48 14.23
N SER A 33 28.64 -19.58 13.87
CA SER A 33 28.14 -20.21 12.64
C SER A 33 27.93 -19.18 11.49
N GLY A 34 28.34 -17.92 11.69
CA GLY A 34 28.24 -16.85 10.68
C GLY A 34 26.83 -16.22 10.51
N TYR A 35 25.86 -16.65 11.29
CA TYR A 35 24.51 -16.08 11.22
C TYR A 35 24.37 -14.81 12.08
N HIS A 36 23.57 -13.87 11.59
CA HIS A 36 23.23 -12.65 12.32
C HIS A 36 22.43 -12.95 13.60
N ASN A 37 22.91 -12.41 14.71
CA ASN A 37 22.25 -12.45 16.01
C ASN A 37 21.89 -11.02 16.45
N PHE A 38 20.58 -10.75 16.58
CA PHE A 38 20.04 -9.46 16.96
C PHE A 38 19.87 -9.38 18.48
N GLY A 39 20.72 -8.59 19.12
CA GLY A 39 20.64 -8.29 20.55
C GLY A 39 19.51 -7.32 20.88
N GLN A 40 19.39 -6.98 22.16
CA GLN A 40 18.35 -6.05 22.63
C GLN A 40 18.49 -4.64 22.04
N SER A 41 19.74 -4.16 21.85
CA SER A 41 20.00 -2.87 21.20
C SER A 41 19.50 -2.83 19.76
N GLU A 42 19.75 -3.91 18.99
CA GLU A 42 19.29 -4.00 17.61
C GLU A 42 17.76 -4.09 17.50
N GLN A 43 17.12 -4.75 18.46
CA GLN A 43 15.65 -4.80 18.54
C GLN A 43 15.05 -3.42 18.79
N LYS A 44 15.61 -2.66 19.75
CA LYS A 44 15.19 -1.28 20.02
C LYS A 44 15.45 -0.37 18.83
N ARG A 45 16.61 -0.54 18.17
CA ARG A 45 16.98 0.24 16.98
C ARG A 45 16.02 -0.04 15.81
N LEU A 46 15.64 -1.32 15.60
CA LEU A 46 14.63 -1.68 14.58
C LEU A 46 13.27 -1.07 14.91
N ALA A 47 12.81 -1.17 16.16
CA ALA A 47 11.53 -0.56 16.57
C ALA A 47 11.52 0.95 16.30
N PHE A 48 12.61 1.68 16.61
CA PHE A 48 12.76 3.09 16.27
C PHE A 48 12.69 3.35 14.77
N ILE A 49 13.41 2.55 13.95
CA ILE A 49 13.40 2.67 12.48
C ILE A 49 11.95 2.52 11.96
N LEU A 50 11.22 1.53 12.45
CA LEU A 50 9.83 1.30 12.02
C LEU A 50 8.91 2.46 12.39
N GLN A 51 8.99 2.97 13.62
CA GLN A 51 8.22 4.15 14.05
C GLN A 51 8.54 5.38 13.21
N ALA A 52 9.81 5.62 12.90
CA ALA A 52 10.21 6.73 12.04
C ALA A 52 9.68 6.55 10.60
N ARG A 53 9.70 5.31 10.08
CA ARG A 53 9.10 5.00 8.76
C ARG A 53 7.59 5.25 8.72
N ASP A 54 6.88 4.90 9.77
CA ASP A 54 5.43 5.15 9.88
C ASP A 54 5.09 6.64 9.89
N LEU A 55 5.99 7.48 10.44
CA LEU A 55 5.90 8.94 10.37
C LEU A 55 6.35 9.53 9.03
N GLY A 56 6.76 8.69 8.07
CA GLY A 56 7.14 9.13 6.72
C GLY A 56 8.59 9.56 6.56
N PHE A 57 9.47 9.34 7.55
CA PHE A 57 10.91 9.60 7.38
C PHE A 57 11.50 8.66 6.33
N THR A 58 12.40 9.17 5.48
CA THR A 58 13.17 8.35 4.55
C THR A 58 14.25 7.55 5.29
N LEU A 59 14.83 6.57 4.61
CA LEU A 59 15.94 5.80 5.20
C LEU A 59 17.18 6.68 5.43
N ASP A 60 17.41 7.67 4.58
CA ASP A 60 18.51 8.64 4.72
C ASP A 60 18.32 9.54 5.93
N ASP A 61 17.09 10.03 6.17
CA ASP A 61 16.79 10.80 7.39
C ASP A 61 17.04 9.97 8.64
N ILE A 62 16.58 8.74 8.64
CA ILE A 62 16.75 7.81 9.78
C ILE A 62 18.23 7.55 10.02
N GLN A 63 19.03 7.39 8.97
CA GLN A 63 20.47 7.20 9.07
C GLN A 63 21.13 8.44 9.71
N GLN A 64 20.77 9.65 9.28
CA GLN A 64 21.25 10.90 9.85
C GLN A 64 20.88 11.02 11.34
N ILE A 65 19.63 10.73 11.70
CA ILE A 65 19.14 10.76 13.09
C ILE A 65 19.93 9.77 13.96
N LEU A 66 20.15 8.56 13.47
CA LEU A 66 20.88 7.51 14.19
C LEU A 66 22.38 7.84 14.32
N LEU A 67 22.95 8.54 13.33
CA LEU A 67 24.34 9.01 13.38
C LEU A 67 24.54 10.04 14.50
N LEU A 68 23.69 11.07 14.56
CA LEU A 68 23.72 12.10 15.63
C LEU A 68 23.59 11.47 17.02
N ALA A 69 22.60 10.56 17.17
CA ALA A 69 22.42 9.84 18.43
C ALA A 69 23.65 9.00 18.82
N GLY A 70 24.31 8.39 17.83
CA GLY A 70 25.54 7.60 18.05
C GLY A 70 26.75 8.46 18.46
N GLN A 71 26.77 9.74 18.08
CA GLN A 71 27.79 10.71 18.49
C GLN A 71 27.50 11.37 19.85
N GLY A 72 26.37 11.01 20.48
CA GLY A 72 25.93 11.61 21.75
C GLY A 72 25.27 12.98 21.58
N GLU A 73 24.96 13.39 20.34
CA GLU A 73 24.25 14.61 20.02
C GLU A 73 22.73 14.38 20.04
N SER A 74 21.98 15.41 20.46
CA SER A 74 20.52 15.34 20.42
C SER A 74 20.01 15.42 18.98
N PRO A 75 19.32 14.40 18.45
CA PRO A 75 18.75 14.45 17.11
C PRO A 75 17.44 15.25 17.04
N CYS A 76 16.88 15.70 18.17
CA CYS A 76 15.56 16.34 18.21
C CYS A 76 15.42 17.60 17.33
N PRO A 77 16.41 18.51 17.22
CA PRO A 77 16.30 19.63 16.29
C PRO A 77 16.17 19.20 14.84
N THR A 78 16.99 18.22 14.42
CA THR A 78 16.97 17.66 13.06
C THR A 78 15.64 16.97 12.76
N VAL A 79 15.10 16.18 13.71
CA VAL A 79 13.79 15.53 13.58
C VAL A 79 12.67 16.55 13.33
N ARG A 80 12.67 17.67 14.07
CA ARG A 80 11.66 18.74 13.86
C ARG A 80 11.75 19.36 12.47
N GLN A 81 12.97 19.65 12.00
CA GLN A 81 13.18 20.20 10.67
C GLN A 81 12.78 19.26 9.54
N LEU A 82 12.98 17.96 9.73
CA LEU A 82 12.68 16.96 8.72
C LEU A 82 11.19 16.59 8.64
N ILE A 83 10.43 16.75 9.74
CA ILE A 83 9.02 16.33 9.77
C ILE A 83 8.09 17.36 9.10
N GLU A 84 8.40 18.66 9.19
CA GLU A 84 7.57 19.74 8.64
C GLU A 84 7.30 19.58 7.14
N PRO A 85 8.33 19.46 6.25
CA PRO A 85 8.08 19.29 4.83
C PRO A 85 7.33 17.99 4.51
N ARG A 86 7.47 16.95 5.32
CA ARG A 86 6.73 15.68 5.13
C ARG A 86 5.26 15.82 5.45
N LEU A 87 4.93 16.63 6.46
CA LEU A 87 3.54 16.96 6.76
C LEU A 87 2.89 17.71 5.60
N ASP A 88 3.62 18.66 5.00
CA ASP A 88 3.12 19.42 3.85
C ASP A 88 2.94 18.53 2.61
N ASP A 89 3.88 17.64 2.34
CA ASP A 89 3.74 16.63 1.29
C ASP A 89 2.54 15.70 1.51
N ALA A 90 2.32 15.27 2.75
CA ALA A 90 1.18 14.41 3.09
C ALA A 90 -0.15 15.15 2.90
N ARG A 91 -0.22 16.43 3.29
CA ARG A 91 -1.39 17.30 3.07
C ARG A 91 -1.67 17.50 1.58
N ALA A 92 -0.63 17.76 0.78
CA ALA A 92 -0.77 17.90 -0.67
C ALA A 92 -1.31 16.62 -1.32
N LYS A 93 -0.80 15.45 -0.92
CA LYS A 93 -1.30 14.15 -1.39
C LYS A 93 -2.75 13.90 -0.99
N LEU A 94 -3.13 14.26 0.24
CA LEU A 94 -4.50 14.15 0.71
C LEU A 94 -5.44 15.03 -0.14
N ALA A 95 -5.07 16.28 -0.39
CA ALA A 95 -5.86 17.19 -1.21
C ALA A 95 -6.01 16.68 -2.66
N ALA A 96 -4.92 16.16 -3.26
CA ALA A 96 -4.97 15.56 -4.58
C ALA A 96 -5.90 14.33 -4.64
N MET A 97 -5.89 13.51 -3.60
CA MET A 97 -6.78 12.34 -3.50
C MET A 97 -8.25 12.75 -3.35
N GLN A 98 -8.54 13.77 -2.54
CA GLN A 98 -9.88 14.33 -2.39
C GLN A 98 -10.41 14.86 -3.74
N HIS A 99 -9.59 15.63 -4.47
CA HIS A 99 -9.95 16.11 -5.79
C HIS A 99 -10.20 14.98 -6.80
N LEU A 100 -9.42 13.88 -6.71
CA LEU A 100 -9.66 12.71 -7.54
C LEU A 100 -11.02 12.08 -7.23
N VAL A 101 -11.37 11.91 -5.95
CA VAL A 101 -12.68 11.38 -5.53
C VAL A 101 -13.81 12.25 -6.07
N GLU A 102 -13.74 13.57 -5.91
CA GLU A 102 -14.75 14.51 -6.43
C GLU A 102 -14.95 14.34 -7.96
N ARG A 103 -13.88 14.22 -8.72
CA ARG A 103 -13.95 13.99 -10.17
C ARG A 103 -14.57 12.63 -10.50
N MET A 104 -14.26 11.59 -9.75
CA MET A 104 -14.85 10.25 -9.95
C MET A 104 -16.35 10.26 -9.64
N GLU A 105 -16.75 10.92 -8.56
CA GLU A 105 -18.18 11.07 -8.19
C GLU A 105 -18.95 11.84 -9.27
N ALA A 106 -18.40 12.94 -9.76
CA ALA A 106 -18.99 13.70 -10.86
C ALA A 106 -19.10 12.86 -12.15
N ALA A 107 -18.06 12.10 -12.49
CA ALA A 107 -18.08 11.20 -13.63
C ALA A 107 -19.16 10.10 -13.49
N VAL A 108 -19.26 9.46 -12.31
CA VAL A 108 -20.30 8.45 -12.06
C VAL A 108 -21.69 9.04 -12.23
N GLN A 109 -21.96 10.22 -11.68
CA GLN A 109 -23.27 10.88 -11.84
C GLN A 109 -23.58 11.20 -13.29
N GLN A 110 -22.60 11.69 -14.04
CA GLN A 110 -22.77 12.02 -15.46
C GLN A 110 -22.99 10.76 -16.31
N TRP A 111 -22.20 9.72 -16.10
CA TRP A 111 -22.23 8.51 -16.89
C TRP A 111 -23.49 7.66 -16.66
N GLN A 112 -24.08 7.70 -15.45
CA GLN A 112 -25.36 7.03 -15.17
C GLN A 112 -26.52 7.53 -16.01
N GLN A 113 -26.42 8.75 -16.56
CA GLN A 113 -27.45 9.37 -17.37
C GLN A 113 -27.21 9.19 -18.87
N GLN A 114 -26.09 8.61 -19.26
CA GLN A 114 -25.73 8.42 -20.67
C GLN A 114 -26.02 7.00 -21.12
N PRO A 115 -26.51 6.82 -22.37
CA PRO A 115 -26.75 5.49 -22.92
C PRO A 115 -25.44 4.76 -23.23
N ASP A 116 -25.49 3.43 -23.25
CA ASP A 116 -24.39 2.62 -23.75
C ASP A 116 -24.24 2.80 -25.26
N CYS A 117 -23.02 3.09 -25.71
CA CYS A 117 -22.69 3.20 -27.13
C CYS A 117 -21.65 2.16 -27.54
N HIS A 118 -21.80 1.63 -28.74
CA HIS A 118 -20.77 0.77 -29.33
C HIS A 118 -19.56 1.61 -29.77
N PRO A 119 -18.33 1.04 -29.70
CA PRO A 119 -17.16 1.72 -30.24
C PRO A 119 -17.36 2.08 -31.70
N CYS A 120 -17.12 3.34 -32.07
CA CYS A 120 -17.21 3.81 -33.44
C CYS A 120 -15.97 4.60 -33.83
N GLY A 121 -15.50 4.38 -35.06
CA GLY A 121 -14.26 5.01 -35.55
C GLY A 121 -13.06 4.67 -34.69
N ASP A 122 -12.29 5.68 -34.30
CA ASP A 122 -11.09 5.55 -33.46
C ASP A 122 -11.39 5.68 -31.95
N HIS A 123 -12.67 5.85 -31.57
CA HIS A 123 -13.08 6.00 -30.17
C HIS A 123 -13.22 4.66 -29.46
N ILE A 124 -12.65 4.57 -28.26
CA ILE A 124 -12.69 3.36 -27.43
C ILE A 124 -13.90 3.41 -26.49
N CYS A 125 -14.07 4.54 -25.77
CA CYS A 125 -15.15 4.73 -24.82
C CYS A 125 -15.54 6.20 -24.73
N HIS A 126 -16.75 6.53 -25.23
CA HIS A 126 -17.25 7.91 -25.25
C HIS A 126 -17.42 8.52 -23.85
N LEU A 127 -17.67 7.73 -22.81
CA LEU A 127 -17.78 8.19 -21.44
C LEU A 127 -16.46 8.77 -20.92
N ILE A 128 -15.34 8.10 -21.20
CA ILE A 128 -14.00 8.52 -20.75
C ILE A 128 -13.47 9.65 -21.63
N GLU A 129 -13.71 9.56 -22.94
CA GLU A 129 -13.18 10.51 -23.92
C GLU A 129 -14.00 11.82 -23.96
N GLY A 130 -15.18 11.85 -23.32
CA GLY A 130 -16.02 13.06 -23.24
C GLY A 130 -16.63 13.49 -24.57
N VAL A 131 -16.70 12.61 -25.56
CA VAL A 131 -17.27 12.91 -26.87
C VAL A 131 -18.79 12.93 -26.78
N HIS A 132 -19.39 14.10 -26.72
CA HIS A 132 -20.82 14.33 -26.49
C HIS A 132 -21.64 14.50 -27.77
N GLN A 133 -21.23 13.94 -28.89
CA GLN A 133 -22.12 13.93 -30.08
C GLN A 133 -22.34 12.49 -30.51
N PRO A 134 -23.58 11.98 -30.41
CA PRO A 134 -23.98 10.89 -31.25
C PRO A 134 -24.07 11.47 -32.68
N ASP A 135 -22.97 11.46 -33.39
CA ASP A 135 -23.03 11.56 -34.83
C ASP A 135 -23.93 10.43 -35.31
N ASP A 136 -24.89 10.74 -36.19
CA ASP A 136 -25.81 9.75 -36.80
C ASP A 136 -25.11 8.54 -37.43
N SER A 137 -23.80 8.56 -37.56
CA SER A 137 -22.96 7.46 -38.03
C SER A 137 -22.81 6.31 -37.02
N CYS A 138 -23.04 6.55 -35.72
CA CYS A 138 -22.99 5.49 -34.71
C CYS A 138 -24.29 4.67 -34.60
N ALA A 139 -25.40 5.21 -35.10
CA ALA A 139 -26.71 4.56 -35.04
C ALA A 139 -26.91 3.47 -36.10
N ALA A 140 -26.00 3.32 -37.07
CA ALA A 140 -26.17 2.43 -38.23
C ALA A 140 -25.29 1.17 -38.24
N ALA A 141 -24.57 0.86 -37.15
CA ALA A 141 -23.85 -0.40 -37.07
C ALA A 141 -24.75 -1.51 -36.56
N GLU A 142 -25.43 -2.20 -37.48
CA GLU A 142 -26.08 -3.47 -37.17
C GLU A 142 -25.07 -4.42 -36.49
N PRO A 143 -25.51 -5.19 -35.49
CA PRO A 143 -24.61 -6.13 -34.80
C PRO A 143 -24.12 -7.18 -35.83
N ARG A 144 -22.80 -7.11 -36.12
CA ARG A 144 -22.18 -8.20 -36.93
C ARG A 144 -22.40 -9.50 -36.20
N PRO A 145 -22.96 -10.53 -36.88
CA PRO A 145 -23.10 -11.85 -36.26
C PRO A 145 -21.72 -12.34 -35.87
N VAL A 146 -21.47 -12.47 -34.57
CA VAL A 146 -20.27 -13.12 -34.04
C VAL A 146 -20.31 -14.57 -34.51
N SER A 147 -19.50 -14.90 -35.50
CA SER A 147 -19.21 -16.28 -35.86
C SER A 147 -18.71 -17.00 -34.63
N ALA A 148 -19.52 -17.90 -34.11
CA ALA A 148 -19.16 -18.80 -33.04
C ALA A 148 -18.08 -19.75 -33.55
N THR A 149 -16.82 -19.34 -33.43
CA THR A 149 -15.70 -20.28 -33.44
C THR A 149 -15.14 -20.33 -32.03
N ALA A 150 -15.41 -21.45 -31.42
CA ALA A 150 -14.94 -21.89 -30.12
C ALA A 150 -13.45 -21.64 -29.93
N ASN A 151 -13.09 -21.00 -28.83
CA ASN A 151 -11.94 -21.40 -28.04
C ASN A 151 -12.24 -21.15 -26.56
N ASN A 152 -12.88 -22.15 -26.00
CA ASN A 152 -13.05 -22.39 -24.60
C ASN A 152 -11.69 -22.86 -24.03
N ALA A 153 -10.89 -21.98 -23.50
CA ALA A 153 -9.77 -22.31 -22.61
C ALA A 153 -9.28 -21.02 -21.91
N ASN A 154 -9.98 -20.55 -20.91
CA ASN A 154 -9.39 -19.95 -19.69
C ASN A 154 -10.47 -19.37 -18.75
N ALA A 155 -11.44 -20.20 -18.40
CA ALA A 155 -12.38 -19.87 -17.32
C ALA A 155 -12.15 -20.87 -16.18
N ALA A 156 -11.05 -20.71 -15.46
CA ALA A 156 -10.85 -21.34 -14.16
C ALA A 156 -9.69 -20.62 -13.47
N MET A 157 -9.97 -19.70 -12.59
CA MET A 157 -9.25 -19.38 -11.36
C MET A 157 -9.46 -17.92 -10.92
N VAL A 158 -10.66 -17.62 -10.50
CA VAL A 158 -10.83 -16.67 -9.39
C VAL A 158 -11.91 -17.26 -8.49
N ALA A 159 -11.54 -18.23 -7.68
CA ALA A 159 -12.35 -18.72 -6.58
C ALA A 159 -12.07 -17.86 -5.36
N ASN A 160 -13.02 -17.01 -5.07
CA ASN A 160 -13.70 -16.79 -3.81
C ASN A 160 -12.91 -17.24 -2.56
N THR A 161 -12.24 -16.29 -1.89
CA THR A 161 -11.74 -16.49 -0.53
C THR A 161 -12.77 -15.88 0.44
N PRO A 162 -13.45 -16.67 1.28
CA PRO A 162 -14.36 -16.12 2.28
C PRO A 162 -13.57 -15.50 3.44
N VAL A 163 -13.99 -14.31 3.82
CA VAL A 163 -13.58 -13.60 5.04
C VAL A 163 -14.04 -14.42 6.25
N PRO A 164 -13.20 -14.78 7.22
CA PRO A 164 -13.65 -15.43 8.45
C PRO A 164 -14.38 -14.43 9.33
N GLN A 165 -15.66 -14.70 9.56
CA GLN A 165 -16.46 -14.07 10.60
C GLN A 165 -15.99 -14.59 11.96
N GLY A 166 -15.56 -13.67 12.81
CA GLY A 166 -15.21 -13.97 14.19
C GLY A 166 -16.42 -14.36 15.02
N ASP A 167 -16.41 -15.58 15.50
CA ASP A 167 -17.33 -16.08 16.51
C ASP A 167 -17.18 -15.32 17.82
N ARG A 168 -18.25 -14.64 18.17
CA ARG A 168 -18.45 -14.02 19.47
C ARG A 168 -19.02 -15.10 20.39
N GLN A 169 -18.18 -15.84 21.09
CA GLN A 169 -18.64 -16.71 22.16
C GLN A 169 -18.74 -15.93 23.46
N GLN A 170 -20.00 -15.87 23.94
CA GLN A 170 -20.39 -15.50 25.27
C GLN A 170 -19.86 -16.56 26.27
N GLU A 171 -19.08 -16.14 27.22
CA GLU A 171 -18.94 -16.95 28.46
C GLU A 171 -19.69 -16.32 29.59
N THR A 172 -20.69 -17.07 29.94
CA THR A 172 -21.56 -16.89 31.12
C THR A 172 -20.80 -17.20 32.39
N SER A 173 -21.09 -16.39 33.36
CA SER A 173 -20.82 -16.53 34.79
C SER A 173 -21.01 -17.95 35.35
N HIS A 174 -20.08 -18.40 36.16
CA HIS A 174 -20.39 -19.28 37.26
C HIS A 174 -19.61 -18.87 38.52
N GLU A 175 -20.40 -18.46 39.49
CA GLU A 175 -20.12 -18.32 40.90
C GLU A 175 -19.72 -19.66 41.54
N LEU A 176 -19.15 -19.54 42.74
CA LEU A 176 -19.16 -20.41 43.93
C LEU A 176 -17.85 -21.18 44.21
N SER A 177 -17.19 -20.76 45.18
CA SER A 177 -16.89 -21.19 46.57
C SER A 177 -15.48 -20.77 46.97
#